data_daab75cb9b230672e20e7073f30a6ad8
#
_entry.id   daab75cb9b230672e20e7073f30a6ad8
#
_cell.length_a   1.000
_cell.length_b   1.000
_cell.length_c   1.000
_cell.angle_alpha   90.00
_cell.angle_beta   90.00
_cell.angle_gamma   90.00
#
_symmetry.space_group_name_H-M   'P 1'
#
loop_
_entity.id
_entity.type
_entity.pdbx_description
1 polymer ?
#
loop_
_entity_poly.entity_id
_entity_poly.type
_entity_poly.pdbx_seq_one_letter_code
_entity_poly.pdbx_strand_id
1 'polypeptide(L)'
;MAHGEVKHDYHLVNPSPWPLVGSVSATVMALGGVVWMKGLFGLPEGTWWLFAAGLAGVLYTMLGWWADVVKEANQGDHTPVVSIGLRYGMIMFIASEVMFFVAWFWIFFEMALFHEHRTLSAIEEVRTAWATWPPAGIETVPAWNLPLVNTLTLLLSGTTVTWAHHALQQGDRKGTQIGLILTVILGVLFTAIQAYEYMHILQHNYFFGAESQANSGLYGSSFFMATGFHGFHVLIGTIFLIVCLIRLMNGGFTPKQHFGFEAAAWYWHFVDVVWLFLFAFIYVVFGGAGGH
;
A
#
# COMPACT_ATOMS: atom_id res chain seq x y z
N MET A 1 -18.68 42.09 2.02
CA MET A 1 -18.71 42.18 0.56
C MET A 1 -19.58 41.02 0.07
N ALA A 2 -20.70 41.35 -0.58
CA ALA A 2 -21.62 40.33 -1.09
C ALA A 2 -20.90 39.56 -2.18
N HIS A 3 -20.56 38.27 -1.95
CA HIS A 3 -20.17 37.35 -2.99
C HIS A 3 -21.40 37.22 -3.91
N GLY A 4 -21.32 37.79 -5.12
CA GLY A 4 -22.32 37.56 -6.15
C GLY A 4 -22.45 36.06 -6.36
N GLU A 5 -23.68 35.58 -6.46
CA GLU A 5 -24.02 34.18 -6.72
C GLU A 5 -23.30 33.70 -7.97
N VAL A 6 -22.28 32.89 -7.78
CA VAL A 6 -21.45 32.37 -8.89
C VAL A 6 -22.28 31.31 -9.60
N LYS A 7 -22.66 31.55 -10.85
CA LYS A 7 -23.54 30.69 -11.69
C LYS A 7 -22.83 29.45 -12.23
N HIS A 8 -21.98 28.76 -11.46
CA HIS A 8 -21.34 27.52 -11.88
C HIS A 8 -21.17 26.55 -10.71
N ASP A 9 -21.11 25.26 -11.00
CA ASP A 9 -21.02 24.18 -10.02
C ASP A 9 -19.58 23.88 -9.58
N TYR A 10 -18.59 24.69 -9.98
CA TYR A 10 -17.21 24.53 -9.55
C TYR A 10 -17.02 25.10 -8.14
N HIS A 11 -16.36 24.32 -7.28
CA HIS A 11 -15.90 24.80 -5.98
C HIS A 11 -14.55 25.51 -6.14
N LEU A 12 -14.52 26.80 -5.90
CA LEU A 12 -13.29 27.59 -5.89
C LEU A 12 -12.70 27.53 -4.49
N VAL A 13 -11.66 26.73 -4.32
CA VAL A 13 -10.99 26.52 -3.03
C VAL A 13 -10.32 27.81 -2.56
N ASN A 14 -10.53 28.17 -1.29
CA ASN A 14 -9.82 29.28 -0.68
C ASN A 14 -8.30 29.03 -0.62
N PRO A 15 -7.44 30.07 -0.62
CA PRO A 15 -6.01 29.89 -0.42
C PRO A 15 -5.72 29.07 0.82
N SER A 16 -4.97 27.99 0.65
CA SER A 16 -4.66 27.00 1.69
C SER A 16 -3.14 26.91 1.90
N PRO A 17 -2.65 26.77 3.14
CA PRO A 17 -1.23 26.61 3.41
C PRO A 17 -0.68 25.20 3.09
N TRP A 18 -1.57 24.21 2.90
CA TRP A 18 -1.20 22.79 2.82
C TRP A 18 -0.21 22.46 1.72
N PRO A 19 -0.33 22.99 0.47
CA PRO A 19 0.64 22.70 -0.58
C PRO A 19 2.06 23.16 -0.23
N LEU A 20 2.18 24.35 0.41
CA LEU A 20 3.48 24.88 0.82
C LEU A 20 4.06 24.08 2.00
N VAL A 21 3.26 23.85 3.04
CA VAL A 21 3.68 23.07 4.22
C VAL A 21 4.06 21.66 3.81
N GLY A 22 3.28 21.02 2.94
CA GLY A 22 3.54 19.66 2.45
C GLY A 22 4.84 19.57 1.64
N SER A 23 5.09 20.52 0.73
CA SER A 23 6.30 20.52 -0.10
C SER A 23 7.57 20.74 0.74
N VAL A 24 7.54 21.66 1.70
CA VAL A 24 8.66 21.88 2.63
C VAL A 24 8.89 20.65 3.50
N SER A 25 7.83 20.09 4.07
CA SER A 25 7.91 18.89 4.92
C SER A 25 8.47 17.67 4.15
N ALA A 26 8.00 17.44 2.93
CA ALA A 26 8.50 16.38 2.07
C ALA A 26 9.98 16.57 1.71
N THR A 27 10.39 17.81 1.45
CA THR A 27 11.81 18.14 1.19
C THR A 27 12.67 17.85 2.42
N VAL A 28 12.22 18.28 3.60
CA VAL A 28 12.93 17.99 4.87
C VAL A 28 13.00 16.49 5.13
N MET A 29 11.93 15.73 4.85
CA MET A 29 11.91 14.29 5.00
C MET A 29 12.91 13.61 4.05
N ALA A 30 12.93 14.00 2.77
CA ALA A 30 13.85 13.44 1.79
C ALA A 30 15.31 13.71 2.13
N LEU A 31 15.66 14.97 2.42
CA LEU A 31 17.01 15.35 2.84
C LEU A 31 17.40 14.69 4.16
N GLY A 32 16.46 14.60 5.11
CA GLY A 32 16.66 13.90 6.38
C GLY A 32 16.95 12.42 6.19
N GLY A 33 16.31 11.76 5.22
CA GLY A 33 16.61 10.38 4.85
C GLY A 33 18.03 10.19 4.31
N VAL A 34 18.47 11.10 3.44
CA VAL A 34 19.87 11.10 2.93
C VAL A 34 20.87 11.33 4.06
N VAL A 35 20.60 12.30 4.94
CA VAL A 35 21.46 12.56 6.12
C VAL A 35 21.53 11.35 7.03
N TRP A 36 20.39 10.69 7.27
CA TRP A 36 20.34 9.48 8.10
C TRP A 36 21.20 8.35 7.54
N MET A 37 21.13 8.12 6.22
CA MET A 37 21.83 7.01 5.56
C MET A 37 23.33 7.28 5.28
N LYS A 38 23.72 8.52 5.01
CA LYS A 38 25.05 8.84 4.48
C LYS A 38 25.76 9.99 5.18
N GLY A 39 25.07 10.69 6.07
CA GLY A 39 25.56 11.98 6.59
C GLY A 39 25.60 13.05 5.48
N LEU A 40 25.23 14.26 5.76
CA LEU A 40 25.28 15.40 4.84
C LEU A 40 25.25 16.72 5.62
N PHE A 41 25.72 17.81 5.02
CA PHE A 41 25.72 19.16 5.61
C PHE A 41 26.41 19.24 6.99
N GLY A 42 27.45 18.45 7.23
CA GLY A 42 28.15 18.40 8.52
C GLY A 42 27.41 17.60 9.61
N LEU A 43 26.29 16.98 9.30
CA LEU A 43 25.59 16.05 10.18
C LEU A 43 26.13 14.62 9.96
N PRO A 44 26.39 13.85 11.05
CA PRO A 44 26.91 12.51 10.93
C PRO A 44 25.83 11.52 10.42
N GLU A 45 26.30 10.41 9.83
CA GLU A 45 25.49 9.25 9.54
C GLU A 45 24.75 8.78 10.80
N GLY A 46 23.51 8.28 10.66
CA GLY A 46 22.65 7.89 11.78
C GLY A 46 21.77 9.02 12.33
N THR A 47 21.89 10.26 11.83
CA THR A 47 21.08 11.40 12.27
C THR A 47 19.63 11.28 11.76
N TRP A 48 18.77 10.60 12.50
CA TRP A 48 17.40 10.27 12.11
C TRP A 48 16.35 11.37 12.41
N TRP A 49 16.63 12.28 13.33
CA TRP A 49 15.62 13.25 13.81
C TRP A 49 15.15 14.22 12.73
N LEU A 50 15.99 14.52 11.73
CA LEU A 50 15.60 15.38 10.60
C LEU A 50 14.57 14.68 9.70
N PHE A 51 14.77 13.38 9.44
CA PHE A 51 13.77 12.57 8.75
C PHE A 51 12.45 12.50 9.53
N ALA A 52 12.52 12.27 10.84
CA ALA A 52 11.33 12.20 11.69
C ALA A 52 10.58 13.54 11.74
N ALA A 53 11.27 14.66 11.77
CA ALA A 53 10.66 16.00 11.71
C ALA A 53 9.93 16.22 10.37
N GLY A 54 10.56 15.87 9.25
CA GLY A 54 9.95 15.93 7.92
C GLY A 54 8.72 15.01 7.80
N LEU A 55 8.82 13.78 8.30
CA LEU A 55 7.71 12.83 8.34
C LEU A 55 6.53 13.35 9.17
N ALA A 56 6.81 13.89 10.36
CA ALA A 56 5.77 14.50 11.19
C ALA A 56 5.06 15.67 10.48
N GLY A 57 5.82 16.51 9.75
CA GLY A 57 5.27 17.59 8.94
C GLY A 57 4.41 17.10 7.77
N VAL A 58 4.79 16.03 7.09
CA VAL A 58 3.98 15.38 6.04
C VAL A 58 2.69 14.83 6.63
N LEU A 59 2.76 14.08 7.74
CA LEU A 59 1.56 13.55 8.42
C LEU A 59 0.63 14.67 8.90
N TYR A 60 1.18 15.74 9.45
CA TYR A 60 0.40 16.92 9.83
C TYR A 60 -0.32 17.55 8.64
N THR A 61 0.37 17.70 7.51
CA THR A 61 -0.22 18.21 6.27
C THR A 61 -1.36 17.31 5.79
N MET A 62 -1.17 15.99 5.77
CA MET A 62 -2.20 15.03 5.35
C MET A 62 -3.44 15.12 6.24
N LEU A 63 -3.25 15.10 7.56
CA LEU A 63 -4.37 15.15 8.51
C LEU A 63 -5.14 16.48 8.41
N GLY A 64 -4.41 17.61 8.34
CA GLY A 64 -5.03 18.93 8.23
C GLY A 64 -5.79 19.11 6.91
N TRP A 65 -5.17 18.73 5.80
CA TRP A 65 -5.81 18.85 4.48
C TRP A 65 -7.04 17.96 4.37
N TRP A 66 -6.97 16.71 4.81
CA TRP A 66 -8.14 15.82 4.81
C TRP A 66 -9.26 16.31 5.74
N ALA A 67 -8.91 16.92 6.86
CA ALA A 67 -9.91 17.53 7.75
C ALA A 67 -10.66 18.68 7.04
N ASP A 68 -9.96 19.52 6.28
CA ASP A 68 -10.57 20.58 5.47
C ASP A 68 -11.47 19.99 4.37
N VAL A 69 -11.03 18.95 3.65
CA VAL A 69 -11.87 18.27 2.64
C VAL A 69 -13.15 17.70 3.25
N VAL A 70 -13.06 17.10 4.45
CA VAL A 70 -14.25 16.59 5.16
C VAL A 70 -15.19 17.75 5.57
N LYS A 71 -14.63 18.88 6.00
CA LYS A 71 -15.40 20.08 6.34
C LYS A 71 -16.13 20.64 5.12
N GLU A 72 -15.45 20.77 3.99
CA GLU A 72 -16.03 21.19 2.70
C GLU A 72 -17.17 20.26 2.26
N ALA A 73 -16.96 18.93 2.38
CA ALA A 73 -18.01 17.96 2.09
C ALA A 73 -19.27 18.18 2.96
N ASN A 74 -19.08 18.46 4.26
CA ASN A 74 -20.19 18.67 5.20
C ASN A 74 -20.88 20.04 4.98
N GLN A 75 -20.19 21.03 4.40
CA GLN A 75 -20.74 22.33 4.02
C GLN A 75 -21.55 22.29 2.71
N GLY A 76 -21.49 21.18 1.99
CA GLY A 76 -22.21 21.00 0.73
C GLY A 76 -21.43 21.45 -0.51
N ASP A 77 -20.14 21.74 -0.38
CA ASP A 77 -19.27 22.20 -1.47
C ASP A 77 -18.93 21.09 -2.48
N HIS A 78 -19.23 19.83 -2.14
CA HIS A 78 -19.08 18.68 -3.04
C HIS A 78 -20.26 18.58 -4.02
N THR A 79 -20.29 19.52 -4.96
CA THR A 79 -21.24 19.53 -6.08
C THR A 79 -21.08 18.27 -6.96
N PRO A 80 -22.02 17.96 -7.88
CA PRO A 80 -21.86 16.86 -8.82
C PRO A 80 -20.55 16.91 -9.64
N VAL A 81 -20.14 18.11 -10.05
CA VAL A 81 -18.88 18.32 -10.78
C VAL A 81 -17.66 17.99 -9.94
N VAL A 82 -17.63 18.46 -8.69
CA VAL A 82 -16.57 18.15 -7.72
C VAL A 82 -16.52 16.65 -7.44
N SER A 83 -17.67 16.00 -7.26
CA SER A 83 -17.77 14.56 -7.01
C SER A 83 -17.21 13.73 -8.17
N ILE A 84 -17.44 14.14 -9.42
CA ILE A 84 -16.82 13.51 -10.60
C ILE A 84 -15.30 13.72 -10.58
N GLY A 85 -14.84 14.95 -10.29
CA GLY A 85 -13.42 15.27 -10.18
C GLY A 85 -12.69 14.42 -9.13
N LEU A 86 -13.29 14.23 -7.95
CA LEU A 86 -12.77 13.39 -6.88
C LEU A 86 -12.64 11.91 -7.30
N ARG A 87 -13.63 11.37 -8.04
CA ARG A 87 -13.57 10.01 -8.57
C ARG A 87 -12.47 9.85 -9.61
N TYR A 88 -12.33 10.77 -10.54
CA TYR A 88 -11.20 10.75 -11.48
C TYR A 88 -9.86 10.84 -10.78
N GLY A 89 -9.75 11.71 -9.76
CA GLY A 89 -8.55 11.80 -8.92
C GLY A 89 -8.19 10.47 -8.27
N MET A 90 -9.18 9.75 -7.71
CA MET A 90 -8.96 8.44 -7.12
C MET A 90 -8.58 7.37 -8.13
N ILE A 91 -9.19 7.38 -9.33
CA ILE A 91 -8.81 6.46 -10.42
C ILE A 91 -7.37 6.71 -10.85
N MET A 92 -6.96 7.96 -11.02
CA MET A 92 -5.58 8.31 -11.39
C MET A 92 -4.59 7.93 -10.28
N PHE A 93 -4.97 8.11 -9.02
CA PHE A 93 -4.16 7.67 -7.89
C PHE A 93 -3.96 6.15 -7.91
N ILE A 94 -5.04 5.36 -8.04
CA ILE A 94 -4.94 3.89 -8.14
C ILE A 94 -4.10 3.49 -9.36
N ALA A 95 -4.25 4.16 -10.50
CA ALA A 95 -3.43 3.89 -11.69
C ALA A 95 -1.93 4.13 -11.42
N SER A 96 -1.57 5.16 -10.66
CA SER A 96 -0.18 5.40 -10.25
C SER A 96 0.36 4.30 -9.35
N GLU A 97 -0.46 3.79 -8.42
CA GLU A 97 -0.08 2.69 -7.54
C GLU A 97 0.05 1.36 -8.30
N VAL A 98 -0.80 1.13 -9.30
CA VAL A 98 -0.63 -0.02 -10.22
C VAL A 98 0.74 0.07 -10.92
N MET A 99 1.12 1.23 -11.44
CA MET A 99 2.43 1.41 -12.09
C MET A 99 3.61 1.24 -11.11
N PHE A 100 3.43 1.64 -9.85
CA PHE A 100 4.40 1.38 -8.79
C PHE A 100 4.63 -0.14 -8.61
N PHE A 101 3.55 -0.94 -8.54
CA PHE A 101 3.67 -2.40 -8.45
C PHE A 101 4.18 -3.05 -9.73
N VAL A 102 3.86 -2.52 -10.91
CA VAL A 102 4.43 -2.98 -12.19
C VAL A 102 5.97 -2.95 -12.15
N ALA A 103 6.57 -1.91 -11.53
CA ALA A 103 8.03 -1.84 -11.41
C ALA A 103 8.60 -2.99 -10.55
N TRP A 104 7.96 -3.34 -9.43
CA TRP A 104 8.40 -4.45 -8.57
C TRP A 104 8.18 -5.79 -9.21
N PHE A 105 7.05 -6.00 -9.89
CA PHE A 105 6.80 -7.20 -10.69
C PHE A 105 7.80 -7.33 -11.84
N TRP A 106 8.14 -6.23 -12.50
CA TRP A 106 9.15 -6.25 -13.56
C TRP A 106 10.50 -6.75 -13.06
N ILE A 107 10.97 -6.24 -11.93
CA ILE A 107 12.23 -6.69 -11.31
C ILE A 107 12.17 -8.18 -11.01
N PHE A 108 11.07 -8.66 -10.44
CA PHE A 108 10.90 -10.07 -10.11
C PHE A 108 10.84 -10.95 -11.36
N PHE A 109 10.06 -10.56 -12.37
CA PHE A 109 9.94 -11.30 -13.62
C PHE A 109 11.24 -11.30 -14.42
N GLU A 110 11.99 -10.22 -14.43
CA GLU A 110 13.30 -10.16 -15.07
C GLU A 110 14.23 -11.19 -14.46
N MET A 111 14.23 -11.30 -13.13
CA MET A 111 15.03 -12.30 -12.46
C MET A 111 14.56 -13.73 -12.72
N ALA A 112 13.25 -13.96 -12.71
CA ALA A 112 12.69 -15.31 -12.83
C ALA A 112 12.77 -15.86 -14.26
N LEU A 113 12.49 -15.01 -15.26
CA LEU A 113 12.44 -15.42 -16.66
C LEU A 113 13.79 -15.35 -17.36
N PHE A 114 14.66 -14.44 -16.93
CA PHE A 114 15.95 -14.16 -17.55
C PHE A 114 17.12 -14.36 -16.58
N HIS A 115 16.98 -15.29 -15.64
CA HIS A 115 18.03 -15.61 -14.66
C HIS A 115 19.37 -15.96 -15.32
N GLU A 116 19.35 -16.54 -16.52
CA GLU A 116 20.54 -16.90 -17.29
C GLU A 116 21.41 -15.69 -17.65
N HIS A 117 20.88 -14.47 -17.72
CA HIS A 117 21.70 -13.27 -17.94
C HIS A 117 22.77 -13.10 -16.86
N ARG A 118 22.54 -13.60 -15.66
CA ARG A 118 23.47 -13.52 -14.53
C ARG A 118 24.57 -14.57 -14.61
N THR A 119 24.40 -15.60 -15.43
CA THR A 119 25.47 -16.58 -15.71
C THR A 119 26.62 -16.00 -16.53
N LEU A 120 26.43 -14.79 -17.11
CA LEU A 120 27.46 -14.02 -17.77
C LEU A 120 28.31 -13.17 -16.80
N SER A 121 28.03 -13.23 -15.50
CA SER A 121 28.81 -12.51 -14.48
C SER A 121 30.28 -12.97 -14.48
N ALA A 122 31.20 -12.03 -14.19
CA ALA A 122 32.58 -12.33 -13.93
C ALA A 122 32.83 -13.07 -12.60
N ILE A 123 31.82 -13.04 -11.71
CA ILE A 123 31.87 -13.66 -10.38
C ILE A 123 31.35 -15.11 -10.49
N GLU A 124 32.20 -16.08 -10.18
CA GLU A 124 31.91 -17.52 -10.30
C GLU A 124 30.69 -17.94 -9.46
N GLU A 125 30.64 -17.44 -8.22
CA GLU A 125 29.53 -17.73 -7.29
C GLU A 125 28.19 -17.28 -7.84
N VAL A 126 28.14 -16.10 -8.49
CA VAL A 126 26.94 -15.57 -9.12
C VAL A 126 26.54 -16.43 -10.32
N ARG A 127 27.51 -16.81 -11.17
CA ARG A 127 27.24 -17.68 -12.34
C ARG A 127 26.61 -18.99 -11.96
N THR A 128 27.20 -19.68 -10.99
CA THR A 128 26.76 -21.02 -10.57
C THR A 128 25.39 -20.95 -9.91
N ALA A 129 25.16 -19.94 -9.12
CA ALA A 129 23.95 -19.81 -8.35
C ALA A 129 22.72 -19.45 -9.20
N TRP A 130 22.90 -18.62 -10.23
CA TRP A 130 21.82 -18.23 -11.14
C TRP A 130 21.66 -19.14 -12.36
N ALA A 131 22.36 -20.27 -12.40
CA ALA A 131 22.20 -21.26 -13.47
C ALA A 131 20.81 -21.92 -13.48
N THR A 132 20.11 -21.88 -12.36
CA THR A 132 18.75 -22.44 -12.20
C THR A 132 17.82 -21.41 -11.55
N TRP A 133 16.51 -21.63 -11.70
CA TRP A 133 15.49 -20.93 -10.95
C TRP A 133 14.71 -21.90 -10.05
N PRO A 134 14.47 -21.59 -8.77
CA PRO A 134 15.07 -20.50 -7.98
C PRO A 134 16.60 -20.60 -7.91
N PRO A 135 17.32 -19.47 -7.62
CA PRO A 135 18.78 -19.50 -7.49
C PRO A 135 19.23 -20.49 -6.43
N ALA A 136 20.37 -21.14 -6.66
CA ALA A 136 20.89 -22.15 -5.73
C ALA A 136 21.05 -21.59 -4.31
N GLY A 137 20.61 -22.36 -3.31
CA GLY A 137 20.63 -21.96 -1.89
C GLY A 137 19.46 -21.08 -1.45
N ILE A 138 18.49 -20.80 -2.33
CA ILE A 138 17.24 -20.14 -1.96
C ILE A 138 16.16 -21.19 -1.67
N GLU A 139 15.64 -21.20 -0.45
CA GLU A 139 14.46 -21.96 -0.07
C GLU A 139 13.23 -21.08 -0.23
N THR A 140 12.31 -21.46 -1.11
CA THR A 140 11.11 -20.67 -1.38
C THR A 140 10.01 -20.93 -0.37
N VAL A 141 9.16 -19.94 -0.14
CA VAL A 141 8.04 -20.04 0.80
C VAL A 141 6.94 -20.91 0.19
N PRO A 142 6.47 -21.97 0.90
CA PRO A 142 5.39 -22.83 0.40
C PRO A 142 4.08 -22.06 0.21
N ALA A 143 3.59 -22.02 -1.05
CA ALA A 143 2.39 -21.27 -1.43
C ALA A 143 1.13 -21.73 -0.68
N TRP A 144 1.00 -23.03 -0.45
CA TRP A 144 -0.23 -23.67 0.04
C TRP A 144 -0.40 -23.65 1.57
N ASN A 145 0.51 -23.00 2.28
CA ASN A 145 0.46 -22.81 3.74
C ASN A 145 -0.09 -21.41 4.09
N LEU A 146 0.71 -20.60 4.81
CA LEU A 146 0.31 -19.26 5.24
C LEU A 146 -0.10 -18.32 4.09
N PRO A 147 0.59 -18.33 2.91
CA PRO A 147 0.19 -17.45 1.82
C PRO A 147 -1.22 -17.74 1.29
N LEU A 148 -1.64 -19.02 1.24
CA LEU A 148 -3.01 -19.37 0.87
C LEU A 148 -4.03 -18.87 1.89
N VAL A 149 -3.76 -19.02 3.19
CA VAL A 149 -4.64 -18.51 4.27
C VAL A 149 -4.77 -17.00 4.17
N ASN A 150 -3.67 -16.30 3.91
CA ASN A 150 -3.68 -14.86 3.69
C ASN A 150 -4.51 -14.47 2.46
N THR A 151 -4.37 -15.20 1.37
CA THR A 151 -5.17 -14.98 0.15
C THR A 151 -6.67 -15.11 0.43
N LEU A 152 -7.07 -16.18 1.11
CA LEU A 152 -8.48 -16.40 1.46
C LEU A 152 -9.01 -15.32 2.41
N THR A 153 -8.20 -14.89 3.38
CA THR A 153 -8.54 -13.84 4.33
C THR A 153 -8.78 -12.51 3.62
N LEU A 154 -7.89 -12.14 2.69
CA LEU A 154 -7.99 -10.87 1.98
C LEU A 154 -9.16 -10.88 1.01
N LEU A 155 -9.36 -11.94 0.21
CA LEU A 155 -10.51 -12.09 -0.68
C LEU A 155 -11.84 -12.05 0.07
N LEU A 156 -11.92 -12.71 1.24
CA LEU A 156 -13.10 -12.63 2.09
C LEU A 156 -13.36 -11.18 2.54
N SER A 157 -12.30 -10.43 2.87
CA SER A 157 -12.43 -9.02 3.23
C SER A 157 -12.94 -8.15 2.08
N GLY A 158 -12.56 -8.47 0.84
CA GLY A 158 -13.11 -7.83 -0.37
C GLY A 158 -14.61 -8.04 -0.51
N THR A 159 -15.14 -9.21 -0.16
CA THR A 159 -16.59 -9.46 -0.17
C THR A 159 -17.30 -8.67 0.93
N THR A 160 -16.72 -8.57 2.12
CA THR A 160 -17.35 -7.85 3.24
C THR A 160 -17.36 -6.33 3.03
N VAL A 161 -16.31 -5.73 2.42
CA VAL A 161 -16.33 -4.30 2.06
C VAL A 161 -17.33 -3.99 0.96
N THR A 162 -17.47 -4.89 -0.03
CA THR A 162 -18.49 -4.77 -1.07
C THR A 162 -19.91 -4.80 -0.48
N TRP A 163 -20.16 -5.74 0.41
CA TRP A 163 -21.44 -5.80 1.14
C TRP A 163 -21.69 -4.53 1.95
N ALA A 164 -20.69 -4.05 2.69
CA ALA A 164 -20.80 -2.81 3.46
C ALA A 164 -21.13 -1.60 2.57
N HIS A 165 -20.49 -1.48 1.40
CA HIS A 165 -20.74 -0.39 0.46
C HIS A 165 -22.15 -0.45 -0.12
N HIS A 166 -22.61 -1.64 -0.49
CA HIS A 166 -23.97 -1.84 -0.99
C HIS A 166 -25.04 -1.54 0.07
N ALA A 167 -24.82 -1.99 1.33
CA ALA A 167 -25.70 -1.68 2.46
C ALA A 167 -25.80 -0.16 2.69
N LEU A 168 -24.70 0.58 2.58
CA LEU A 168 -24.72 2.03 2.70
C LEU A 168 -25.56 2.70 1.62
N GLN A 169 -25.46 2.24 0.37
CA GLN A 169 -26.24 2.77 -0.75
C GLN A 169 -27.75 2.54 -0.55
N GLN A 170 -28.14 1.44 0.12
CA GLN A 170 -29.51 1.13 0.47
C GLN A 170 -30.00 1.81 1.76
N GLY A 171 -29.12 2.55 2.47
CA GLY A 171 -29.44 3.19 3.73
C GLY A 171 -29.43 2.25 4.95
N ASP A 172 -28.99 0.99 4.78
CA ASP A 172 -28.80 0.07 5.90
C ASP A 172 -27.50 0.37 6.65
N ARG A 173 -27.62 1.23 7.62
CA ARG A 173 -26.49 1.69 8.42
C ARG A 173 -25.89 0.58 9.31
N LYS A 174 -26.72 -0.35 9.79
CA LYS A 174 -26.23 -1.48 10.59
C LYS A 174 -25.45 -2.49 9.74
N GLY A 175 -25.98 -2.84 8.58
CA GLY A 175 -25.26 -3.70 7.63
C GLY A 175 -23.93 -3.10 7.20
N THR A 176 -23.89 -1.79 6.91
CA THR A 176 -22.65 -1.07 6.61
C THR A 176 -21.64 -1.17 7.76
N GLN A 177 -22.06 -0.93 9.00
CA GLN A 177 -21.19 -0.98 10.17
C GLN A 177 -20.63 -2.39 10.39
N ILE A 178 -21.46 -3.42 10.32
CA ILE A 178 -21.04 -4.83 10.50
C ILE A 178 -20.04 -5.22 9.40
N GLY A 179 -20.35 -4.91 8.14
CA GLY A 179 -19.48 -5.22 7.01
C GLY A 179 -18.11 -4.54 7.13
N LEU A 180 -18.07 -3.24 7.53
CA LEU A 180 -16.82 -2.53 7.77
C LEU A 180 -16.02 -3.12 8.94
N ILE A 181 -16.66 -3.48 10.05
CA ILE A 181 -15.99 -4.12 11.19
C ILE A 181 -15.35 -5.44 10.74
N LEU A 182 -16.09 -6.27 10.02
CA LEU A 182 -15.56 -7.54 9.50
C LEU A 182 -14.37 -7.32 8.57
N THR A 183 -14.46 -6.35 7.67
CA THR A 183 -13.36 -6.01 6.75
C THR A 183 -12.10 -5.57 7.52
N VAL A 184 -12.25 -4.71 8.52
CA VAL A 184 -11.14 -4.25 9.35
C VAL A 184 -10.50 -5.41 10.12
N ILE A 185 -11.31 -6.29 10.72
CA ILE A 185 -10.79 -7.48 11.42
C ILE A 185 -9.99 -8.37 10.47
N LEU A 186 -10.50 -8.63 9.28
CA LEU A 186 -9.80 -9.45 8.27
C LEU A 186 -8.53 -8.77 7.76
N GLY A 187 -8.52 -7.45 7.57
CA GLY A 187 -7.32 -6.68 7.20
C GLY A 187 -6.23 -6.72 8.29
N VAL A 188 -6.62 -6.60 9.55
CA VAL A 188 -5.69 -6.75 10.68
C VAL A 188 -5.16 -8.19 10.76
N LEU A 189 -6.02 -9.19 10.57
CA LEU A 189 -5.63 -10.60 10.56
C LEU A 189 -4.62 -10.89 9.44
N PHE A 190 -4.87 -10.41 8.22
CA PHE A 190 -3.93 -10.53 7.11
C PHE A 190 -2.55 -9.96 7.49
N THR A 191 -2.53 -8.73 8.02
CA THR A 191 -1.29 -8.06 8.44
C THR A 191 -0.54 -8.85 9.51
N ALA A 192 -1.27 -9.42 10.48
CA ALA A 192 -0.68 -10.23 11.54
C ALA A 192 -0.08 -11.53 11.01
N ILE A 193 -0.77 -12.24 10.10
CA ILE A 193 -0.27 -13.47 9.48
C ILE A 193 0.97 -13.16 8.63
N GLN A 194 0.97 -12.06 7.85
CA GLN A 194 2.13 -11.67 7.05
C GLN A 194 3.33 -11.29 7.92
N ALA A 195 3.11 -10.59 9.02
CA ALA A 195 4.18 -10.28 9.97
C ALA A 195 4.77 -11.56 10.59
N TYR A 196 3.93 -12.54 10.92
CA TYR A 196 4.37 -13.85 11.41
C TYR A 196 5.18 -14.62 10.35
N GLU A 197 4.71 -14.64 9.09
CA GLU A 197 5.43 -15.24 7.96
C GLU A 197 6.82 -14.61 7.79
N TYR A 198 6.91 -13.28 7.83
CA TYR A 198 8.19 -12.57 7.72
C TYR A 198 9.15 -12.90 8.86
N MET A 199 8.66 -12.97 10.09
CA MET A 199 9.50 -13.39 11.23
C MET A 199 10.01 -14.80 11.02
N HIS A 200 9.18 -15.72 10.52
CA HIS A 200 9.57 -17.09 10.23
C HIS A 200 10.64 -17.18 9.14
N ILE A 201 10.45 -16.46 8.02
CA ILE A 201 11.42 -16.39 6.92
C ILE A 201 12.78 -15.88 7.41
N LEU A 202 12.80 -14.82 8.21
CA LEU A 202 14.03 -14.22 8.72
C LEU A 202 14.72 -15.10 9.75
N GLN A 203 13.98 -15.78 10.63
CA GLN A 203 14.54 -16.66 11.65
C GLN A 203 15.16 -17.93 11.08
N HIS A 204 14.61 -18.47 10.00
CA HIS A 204 15.10 -19.70 9.35
C HIS A 204 16.04 -19.45 8.19
N ASN A 205 16.40 -18.19 7.93
CA ASN A 205 17.35 -17.77 6.90
C ASN A 205 17.01 -18.28 5.47
N TYR A 206 15.74 -18.36 5.12
CA TYR A 206 15.27 -18.83 3.81
C TYR A 206 16.00 -18.15 2.63
N PHE A 207 16.28 -16.84 2.77
CA PHE A 207 16.87 -16.05 1.70
C PHE A 207 18.29 -15.54 2.00
N PHE A 208 18.76 -15.66 3.25
CA PHE A 208 19.98 -15.01 3.74
C PHE A 208 20.93 -15.99 4.41
N GLY A 209 20.86 -17.29 4.11
CA GLY A 209 21.77 -18.32 4.61
C GLY A 209 23.19 -18.18 4.07
N ALA A 210 24.16 -18.77 4.75
CA ALA A 210 25.58 -18.68 4.37
C ALA A 210 25.86 -19.22 2.96
N GLU A 211 25.15 -20.27 2.53
CA GLU A 211 25.28 -20.87 1.20
C GLU A 211 24.62 -20.03 0.09
N SER A 212 23.73 -19.11 0.46
CA SER A 212 23.01 -18.24 -0.46
C SER A 212 23.61 -16.85 -0.62
N GLN A 213 24.78 -16.56 -0.02
CA GLN A 213 25.35 -15.21 0.03
C GLN A 213 25.59 -14.60 -1.36
N ALA A 214 25.92 -15.38 -2.36
CA ALA A 214 26.10 -14.88 -3.74
C ALA A 214 24.77 -14.45 -4.40
N ASN A 215 23.60 -14.86 -3.87
CA ASN A 215 22.29 -14.69 -4.49
C ASN A 215 21.25 -14.03 -3.63
N SER A 216 21.36 -14.21 -2.32
CA SER A 216 20.30 -13.89 -1.37
C SER A 216 19.92 -12.41 -1.37
N GLY A 217 20.88 -11.55 -1.62
CA GLY A 217 20.65 -10.10 -1.63
C GLY A 217 19.59 -9.67 -2.65
N LEU A 218 19.65 -10.22 -3.88
CA LEU A 218 18.75 -9.77 -4.95
C LEU A 218 17.38 -10.45 -4.86
N TYR A 219 17.33 -11.78 -4.67
CA TYR A 219 16.06 -12.49 -4.53
C TYR A 219 15.28 -12.02 -3.31
N GLY A 220 15.90 -12.04 -2.14
CA GLY A 220 15.27 -11.61 -0.89
C GLY A 220 14.84 -10.15 -0.93
N SER A 221 15.67 -9.26 -1.49
CA SER A 221 15.31 -7.83 -1.63
C SER A 221 14.08 -7.66 -2.51
N SER A 222 14.01 -8.31 -3.68
CA SER A 222 12.86 -8.18 -4.57
C SER A 222 11.59 -8.79 -3.98
N PHE A 223 11.71 -9.94 -3.29
CA PHE A 223 10.59 -10.56 -2.58
C PHE A 223 10.04 -9.62 -1.49
N PHE A 224 10.91 -9.12 -0.59
CA PHE A 224 10.49 -8.24 0.49
C PHE A 224 10.03 -6.87 0.00
N MET A 225 10.59 -6.34 -1.09
CA MET A 225 10.10 -5.08 -1.66
C MET A 225 8.70 -5.25 -2.27
N ALA A 226 8.46 -6.27 -3.07
CA ALA A 226 7.16 -6.51 -3.68
C ALA A 226 6.08 -6.83 -2.63
N THR A 227 6.32 -7.83 -1.78
CA THR A 227 5.34 -8.25 -0.76
C THR A 227 5.26 -7.30 0.42
N GLY A 228 6.34 -6.64 0.80
CA GLY A 228 6.38 -5.68 1.90
C GLY A 228 5.69 -4.36 1.56
N PHE A 229 5.89 -3.82 0.36
CA PHE A 229 5.09 -2.66 -0.08
C PHE A 229 3.62 -3.01 -0.18
N HIS A 230 3.27 -4.21 -0.63
CA HIS A 230 1.89 -4.67 -0.57
C HIS A 230 1.36 -4.69 0.86
N GLY A 231 2.07 -5.29 1.81
CA GLY A 231 1.70 -5.30 3.22
C GLY A 231 1.54 -3.89 3.81
N PHE A 232 2.39 -2.95 3.40
CA PHE A 232 2.24 -1.54 3.75
C PHE A 232 0.94 -0.93 3.20
N HIS A 233 0.56 -1.24 1.95
CA HIS A 233 -0.70 -0.80 1.36
C HIS A 233 -1.92 -1.43 2.07
N VAL A 234 -1.84 -2.70 2.49
CA VAL A 234 -2.89 -3.33 3.32
C VAL A 234 -3.04 -2.60 4.65
N LEU A 235 -1.93 -2.24 5.30
CA LEU A 235 -1.95 -1.49 6.56
C LEU A 235 -2.60 -0.11 6.39
N ILE A 236 -2.20 0.65 5.37
CA ILE A 236 -2.79 1.96 5.05
C ILE A 236 -4.26 1.82 4.69
N GLY A 237 -4.62 0.83 3.87
CA GLY A 237 -6.02 0.54 3.54
C GLY A 237 -6.87 0.18 4.76
N THR A 238 -6.32 -0.61 5.69
CA THR A 238 -6.97 -0.94 6.96
C THR A 238 -7.20 0.31 7.81
N ILE A 239 -6.20 1.20 7.93
CA ILE A 239 -6.35 2.49 8.62
C ILE A 239 -7.42 3.34 7.94
N PHE A 240 -7.45 3.39 6.61
CA PHE A 240 -8.46 4.11 5.85
C PHE A 240 -9.87 3.60 6.15
N LEU A 241 -10.07 2.28 6.18
CA LEU A 241 -11.35 1.66 6.54
C LEU A 241 -11.74 1.92 8.01
N ILE A 242 -10.78 1.93 8.94
CA ILE A 242 -11.01 2.32 10.35
C ILE A 242 -11.51 3.77 10.43
N VAL A 243 -10.88 4.69 9.70
CA VAL A 243 -11.33 6.09 9.65
C VAL A 243 -12.75 6.19 9.08
N CYS A 244 -13.06 5.42 8.02
CA CYS A 244 -14.42 5.34 7.48
C CYS A 244 -15.41 4.78 8.50
N LEU A 245 -15.05 3.75 9.27
CA LEU A 245 -15.88 3.19 10.32
C LEU A 245 -16.15 4.21 11.42
N ILE A 246 -15.15 4.94 11.90
CA ILE A 246 -15.30 5.99 12.92
C ILE A 246 -16.23 7.11 12.39
N ARG A 247 -16.04 7.54 11.15
CA ARG A 247 -16.90 8.54 10.52
C ARG A 247 -18.34 8.05 10.39
N LEU A 248 -18.54 6.79 10.02
CA LEU A 248 -19.87 6.18 9.96
C LEU A 248 -20.54 6.18 11.33
N MET A 249 -19.83 5.78 12.39
CA MET A 249 -20.34 5.75 13.76
C MET A 249 -20.75 7.14 14.26
N ASN A 250 -19.99 8.17 13.87
CA ASN A 250 -20.25 9.58 14.22
C ASN A 250 -21.31 10.26 13.33
N GLY A 251 -22.12 9.49 12.59
CA GLY A 251 -23.20 10.04 11.77
C GLY A 251 -22.77 10.51 10.37
N GLY A 252 -21.49 10.38 10.01
CA GLY A 252 -20.99 10.65 8.67
C GLY A 252 -21.55 9.65 7.65
N PHE A 253 -21.34 9.96 6.38
CA PHE A 253 -21.80 9.19 5.22
C PHE A 253 -23.33 9.03 5.11
N THR A 254 -23.81 9.31 3.93
CA THR A 254 -25.20 9.09 3.53
C THR A 254 -25.21 8.32 2.21
N PRO A 255 -26.36 7.73 1.80
CA PRO A 255 -26.48 7.09 0.50
C PRO A 255 -26.08 7.96 -0.69
N LYS A 256 -26.19 9.28 -0.57
CA LYS A 256 -25.85 10.26 -1.62
C LYS A 256 -24.44 10.85 -1.49
N GLN A 257 -23.89 10.93 -0.27
CA GLN A 257 -22.60 11.54 0.03
C GLN A 257 -21.73 10.57 0.82
N HIS A 258 -20.99 9.72 0.12
CA HIS A 258 -20.13 8.70 0.73
C HIS A 258 -18.83 8.47 -0.05
N PHE A 259 -18.37 9.46 -0.83
CA PHE A 259 -17.18 9.32 -1.68
C PHE A 259 -15.96 8.80 -0.89
N GLY A 260 -15.73 9.27 0.33
CA GLY A 260 -14.60 8.80 1.14
C GLY A 260 -14.63 7.28 1.40
N PHE A 261 -15.81 6.69 1.57
CA PHE A 261 -15.95 5.23 1.70
C PHE A 261 -15.87 4.53 0.34
N GLU A 262 -16.44 5.10 -0.71
CA GLU A 262 -16.29 4.62 -2.09
C GLU A 262 -14.81 4.51 -2.48
N ALA A 263 -14.03 5.56 -2.20
CA ALA A 263 -12.58 5.59 -2.43
C ALA A 263 -11.83 4.54 -1.62
N ALA A 264 -12.19 4.34 -0.34
CA ALA A 264 -11.61 3.31 0.50
C ALA A 264 -11.91 1.90 -0.02
N ALA A 265 -13.12 1.64 -0.51
CA ALA A 265 -13.49 0.36 -1.10
C ALA A 265 -12.72 0.10 -2.41
N TRP A 266 -12.57 1.11 -3.28
CA TRP A 266 -11.75 0.97 -4.50
C TRP A 266 -10.28 0.68 -4.19
N TYR A 267 -9.73 1.39 -3.20
CA TYR A 267 -8.35 1.16 -2.76
C TYR A 267 -8.18 -0.26 -2.19
N TRP A 268 -9.15 -0.74 -1.42
CA TRP A 268 -9.12 -2.09 -0.85
C TRP A 268 -9.15 -3.17 -1.94
N HIS A 269 -10.02 -3.01 -2.95
CA HIS A 269 -10.04 -3.93 -4.08
C HIS A 269 -8.77 -3.88 -4.93
N PHE A 270 -8.16 -2.71 -5.09
CA PHE A 270 -6.85 -2.62 -5.72
C PHE A 270 -5.81 -3.46 -4.95
N VAL A 271 -5.77 -3.35 -3.62
CA VAL A 271 -4.88 -4.14 -2.76
C VAL A 271 -5.15 -5.64 -2.91
N ASP A 272 -6.42 -6.06 -2.92
CA ASP A 272 -6.82 -7.46 -3.18
C ASP A 272 -6.26 -7.99 -4.50
N VAL A 273 -6.41 -7.23 -5.58
CA VAL A 273 -5.95 -7.62 -6.93
C VAL A 273 -4.43 -7.75 -6.97
N VAL A 274 -3.71 -6.79 -6.39
CA VAL A 274 -2.24 -6.84 -6.33
C VAL A 274 -1.78 -8.09 -5.57
N TRP A 275 -2.44 -8.43 -4.45
CA TRP A 275 -2.12 -9.65 -3.70
C TRP A 275 -2.33 -10.91 -4.53
N LEU A 276 -3.42 -11.00 -5.28
CA LEU A 276 -3.66 -12.14 -6.16
C LEU A 276 -2.54 -12.34 -7.19
N PHE A 277 -2.02 -11.23 -7.75
CA PHE A 277 -0.86 -11.29 -8.65
C PHE A 277 0.41 -11.74 -7.90
N LEU A 278 0.67 -11.21 -6.70
CA LEU A 278 1.81 -11.63 -5.87
C LEU A 278 1.70 -13.12 -5.54
N PHE A 279 0.55 -13.57 -5.07
CA PHE A 279 0.32 -14.98 -4.74
C PHE A 279 0.50 -15.88 -5.96
N ALA A 280 -0.15 -15.56 -7.07
CA ALA A 280 -0.09 -16.38 -8.27
C ALA A 280 1.33 -16.46 -8.84
N PHE A 281 2.04 -15.35 -8.96
CA PHE A 281 3.32 -15.33 -9.65
C PHE A 281 4.50 -15.59 -8.72
N ILE A 282 4.58 -14.95 -7.56
CA ILE A 282 5.75 -15.09 -6.68
C ILE A 282 5.70 -16.41 -5.92
N TYR A 283 4.53 -16.80 -5.39
CA TYR A 283 4.44 -17.99 -4.57
C TYR A 283 4.10 -19.26 -5.36
N VAL A 284 3.19 -19.20 -6.35
CA VAL A 284 2.73 -20.40 -7.06
C VAL A 284 3.57 -20.68 -8.31
N VAL A 285 3.66 -19.74 -9.25
CA VAL A 285 4.31 -19.98 -10.55
C VAL A 285 5.82 -20.05 -10.44
N PHE A 286 6.42 -19.10 -9.74
CA PHE A 286 7.87 -18.96 -9.63
C PHE A 286 8.42 -19.35 -8.25
N GLY A 287 7.58 -19.82 -7.34
CA GLY A 287 7.99 -20.29 -6.02
C GLY A 287 8.77 -21.59 -6.00
N GLY A 288 9.01 -22.22 -7.16
CA GLY A 288 9.74 -23.49 -7.26
C GLY A 288 8.95 -24.71 -6.76
N ALA A 289 9.45 -25.91 -7.07
CA ALA A 289 8.83 -27.19 -6.71
C ALA A 289 9.02 -27.60 -5.23
N GLY A 290 9.38 -26.69 -4.35
CA GLY A 290 9.64 -26.94 -2.91
C GLY A 290 8.38 -27.16 -2.04
N GLY A 291 7.23 -27.43 -2.63
CA GLY A 291 5.95 -27.57 -1.93
C GLY A 291 5.24 -28.92 -2.15
N HIS A 292 5.97 -30.03 -2.07
CA HIS A 292 5.35 -31.37 -2.00
C HIS A 292 5.64 -32.01 -0.66
#